data_6c12d2f99cc2d2f82b599f74433d030e
#
_entry.id   6c12d2f99cc2d2f82b599f74433d030e
#
_cell.length_a   1.000
_cell.length_b   1.000
_cell.length_c   1.000
_cell.angle_alpha   90.00
_cell.angle_beta   90.00
_cell.angle_gamma   90.00
#
_symmetry.space_group_name_H-M   'P 1'
#
loop_
_entity.id
_entity.type
_entity.pdbx_description
1 polymer ?
#
loop_
_entity_poly.entity_id
_entity_poly.type
_entity_poly.pdbx_seq_one_letter_code
_entity_poly.pdbx_strand_id
1 'polypeptide(L)'
;MPQVCVDASVVVARLIFDEQRQNAEALWTRWQREQVIPFGPPLLYAEVPSVLRQAVFLGRITLEEGELAFGIFCDMGIAVSERTDLHLAAWEMARVHNQRRLYDCIYLAAAQAEGCDLWTGDRRLVNAVNLPWVRWLGQEVV
;
A
#
# COMPACT_ATOMS: atom_id res chain seq x y z
N MET A 1 -17.53 -9.54 2.16
CA MET A 1 -17.36 -8.12 1.81
C MET A 1 -16.17 -7.98 0.86
N PRO A 2 -16.27 -7.14 -0.15
CA PRO A 2 -15.16 -6.96 -1.08
C PRO A 2 -13.93 -6.39 -0.38
N GLN A 3 -12.78 -6.82 -0.83
CA GLN A 3 -11.49 -6.41 -0.27
C GLN A 3 -10.62 -5.79 -1.36
N VAL A 4 -9.67 -4.98 -0.93
CA VAL A 4 -8.64 -4.42 -1.80
C VAL A 4 -7.32 -4.42 -1.03
N CYS A 5 -6.23 -4.77 -1.71
CA CYS A 5 -4.91 -4.72 -1.10
C CYS A 5 -4.29 -3.34 -1.35
N VAL A 6 -3.65 -2.79 -0.33
CA VAL A 6 -2.95 -1.51 -0.43
C VAL A 6 -1.50 -1.71 -0.03
N ASP A 7 -0.58 -1.04 -0.72
CA ASP A 7 0.79 -1.01 -0.26
C ASP A 7 1.05 0.24 0.59
N ALA A 8 2.27 0.33 1.14
CA ALA A 8 2.62 1.43 2.03
C ALA A 8 2.52 2.80 1.35
N SER A 9 2.82 2.88 0.05
CA SER A 9 2.80 4.16 -0.67
C SER A 9 1.39 4.77 -0.73
N VAL A 10 0.36 3.95 -0.89
CA VAL A 10 -1.03 4.41 -0.92
C VAL A 10 -1.47 4.92 0.45
N VAL A 11 -1.08 4.21 1.51
CA VAL A 11 -1.39 4.62 2.89
C VAL A 11 -0.67 5.92 3.23
N VAL A 12 0.62 6.00 2.95
CA VAL A 12 1.43 7.20 3.23
C VAL A 12 0.92 8.42 2.45
N ALA A 13 0.50 8.23 1.20
CA ALA A 13 -0.06 9.31 0.40
C ALA A 13 -1.28 9.96 1.05
N ARG A 14 -2.04 9.19 1.83
CA ARG A 14 -3.18 9.72 2.57
C ARG A 14 -2.78 10.43 3.87
N LEU A 15 -1.66 10.03 4.46
CA LEU A 15 -1.28 10.47 5.80
C LEU A 15 -0.46 11.75 5.84
N ILE A 16 0.38 11.99 4.82
CA ILE A 16 1.26 13.16 4.77
C ILE A 16 1.10 13.87 3.45
N PHE A 17 1.66 15.09 3.35
CA PHE A 17 1.61 15.84 2.10
C PHE A 17 2.34 15.08 1.00
N ASP A 18 1.62 14.75 -0.05
CA ASP A 18 2.09 13.98 -1.19
C ASP A 18 1.30 14.42 -2.42
N GLU A 19 1.93 14.41 -3.60
CA GLU A 19 1.25 14.82 -4.83
C GLU A 19 0.04 13.94 -5.16
N GLN A 20 0.00 12.71 -4.65
CA GLN A 20 -1.10 11.76 -4.84
C GLN A 20 -2.11 11.76 -3.69
N ARG A 21 -1.97 12.67 -2.73
CA ARG A 21 -2.85 12.71 -1.55
C ARG A 21 -4.32 12.85 -1.90
N GLN A 22 -4.62 13.72 -2.85
CA GLN A 22 -6.00 13.96 -3.27
C GLN A 22 -6.60 12.68 -3.85
N ASN A 23 -5.84 11.95 -4.66
CA ASN A 23 -6.28 10.67 -5.21
C ASN A 23 -6.46 9.63 -4.12
N ALA A 24 -5.55 9.59 -3.15
CA ALA A 24 -5.66 8.65 -2.03
C ALA A 24 -6.92 8.92 -1.19
N GLU A 25 -7.20 10.17 -0.90
CA GLU A 25 -8.42 10.55 -0.16
C GLU A 25 -9.69 10.18 -0.92
N ALA A 26 -9.71 10.44 -2.22
CA ALA A 26 -10.85 10.08 -3.07
C ALA A 26 -11.07 8.57 -3.09
N LEU A 27 -10.00 7.81 -3.16
CA LEU A 27 -10.05 6.35 -3.18
C LEU A 27 -10.60 5.80 -1.86
N TRP A 28 -10.12 6.31 -0.72
CA TRP A 28 -10.62 5.90 0.59
C TRP A 28 -12.10 6.24 0.78
N THR A 29 -12.51 7.41 0.33
CA THR A 29 -13.93 7.82 0.38
C THR A 29 -14.79 6.87 -0.44
N ARG A 30 -14.32 6.51 -1.63
CA ARG A 30 -15.00 5.54 -2.49
C ARG A 30 -15.15 4.19 -1.80
N TRP A 31 -14.08 3.69 -1.19
CA TRP A 31 -14.11 2.40 -0.50
C TRP A 31 -15.08 2.40 0.68
N GLN A 32 -15.12 3.49 1.43
CA GLN A 32 -16.10 3.63 2.52
C GLN A 32 -17.53 3.56 1.98
N ARG A 33 -17.80 4.31 0.92
CA ARG A 33 -19.13 4.33 0.31
C ARG A 33 -19.53 2.96 -0.25
N GLU A 34 -18.61 2.25 -0.85
CA GLU A 34 -18.84 0.94 -1.47
C GLU A 34 -18.64 -0.22 -0.50
N GLN A 35 -18.30 0.06 0.74
CA GLN A 35 -18.04 -0.94 1.78
C GLN A 35 -16.92 -1.92 1.39
N VAL A 36 -15.90 -1.41 0.72
CA VAL A 36 -14.69 -2.17 0.38
C VAL A 36 -13.73 -2.08 1.57
N ILE A 37 -13.16 -3.22 1.96
CA ILE A 37 -12.25 -3.31 3.10
C ILE A 37 -10.82 -3.31 2.60
N PRO A 38 -10.03 -2.25 2.89
CA PRO A 38 -8.60 -2.28 2.59
C PRO A 38 -7.85 -3.19 3.55
N PHE A 39 -6.89 -3.94 3.02
CA PHE A 39 -6.04 -4.80 3.82
C PHE A 39 -4.62 -4.81 3.25
N GLY A 40 -3.69 -5.34 4.02
CA GLY A 40 -2.32 -5.55 3.56
C GLY A 40 -1.67 -6.71 4.29
N PRO A 41 -0.48 -7.12 3.85
CA PRO A 41 0.31 -8.09 4.60
C PRO A 41 0.87 -7.46 5.89
N PRO A 42 1.37 -8.26 6.85
CA PRO A 42 2.01 -7.73 8.06
C PRO A 42 3.12 -6.71 7.77
N LEU A 43 3.80 -6.85 6.64
CA LEU A 43 4.84 -5.92 6.19
C LEU A 43 4.35 -4.47 6.14
N LEU A 44 3.07 -4.25 5.86
CA LEU A 44 2.48 -2.91 5.81
C LEU A 44 2.69 -2.15 7.13
N TYR A 45 2.51 -2.85 8.25
CA TYR A 45 2.63 -2.25 9.58
C TYR A 45 4.09 -2.02 10.02
N ALA A 46 5.05 -2.51 9.25
CA ALA A 46 6.46 -2.14 9.42
C ALA A 46 6.84 -1.02 8.45
N GLU A 47 6.39 -1.09 7.20
CA GLU A 47 6.80 -0.12 6.18
C GLU A 47 6.21 1.27 6.39
N VAL A 48 4.92 1.38 6.72
CA VAL A 48 4.29 2.70 6.90
C VAL A 48 4.97 3.49 8.02
N PRO A 49 5.12 2.95 9.23
CA PRO A 49 5.86 3.66 10.28
C PRO A 49 7.30 4.00 9.88
N SER A 50 7.96 3.10 9.16
CA SER A 50 9.34 3.32 8.71
C SER A 50 9.43 4.50 7.74
N VAL A 51 8.50 4.61 6.80
CA VAL A 51 8.46 5.74 5.85
C VAL A 51 8.19 7.06 6.58
N LEU A 52 7.26 7.06 7.54
CA LEU A 52 6.96 8.24 8.34
C LEU A 52 8.17 8.66 9.17
N ARG A 53 8.83 7.71 9.81
CA ARG A 53 10.05 7.99 10.59
C ARG A 53 11.15 8.56 9.72
N GLN A 54 11.35 8.01 8.54
CA GLN A 54 12.34 8.50 7.60
C GLN A 54 12.04 9.93 7.16
N ALA A 55 10.79 10.26 6.91
CA ALA A 55 10.37 11.60 6.54
C ALA A 55 10.68 12.62 7.65
N VAL A 56 10.45 12.26 8.91
CA VAL A 56 10.80 13.09 10.07
C VAL A 56 12.32 13.24 10.17
N PHE A 57 13.04 12.13 10.08
CA PHE A 57 14.51 12.13 10.19
C PHE A 57 15.17 13.01 9.14
N LEU A 58 14.64 12.98 7.90
CA LEU A 58 15.17 13.78 6.79
C LEU A 58 14.63 15.22 6.77
N GLY A 59 13.81 15.60 7.74
CA GLY A 59 13.26 16.94 7.83
C GLY A 59 12.20 17.27 6.78
N ARG A 60 11.62 16.28 6.14
CA ARG A 60 10.53 16.49 5.17
C ARG A 60 9.22 16.83 5.84
N ILE A 61 8.99 16.31 7.03
CA ILE A 61 7.87 16.63 7.89
C ILE A 61 8.41 16.86 9.30
N THR A 62 7.64 17.58 10.13
CA THR A 62 8.03 17.79 11.53
C THR A 62 7.77 16.54 12.35
N LEU A 63 8.38 16.45 13.54
CA LEU A 63 8.10 15.36 14.47
C LEU A 63 6.61 15.32 14.82
N GLU A 64 6.01 16.48 15.06
CA GLU A 64 4.58 16.57 15.39
C GLU A 64 3.71 16.04 14.27
N GLU A 65 4.02 16.40 13.02
CA GLU A 65 3.31 15.88 11.86
C GLU A 65 3.46 14.37 11.71
N GLY A 66 4.66 13.86 11.97
CA GLY A 66 4.93 12.42 11.92
C GLY A 66 4.17 11.64 12.98
N GLU A 67 4.13 12.16 14.21
CA GLU A 67 3.39 11.52 15.31
C GLU A 67 1.88 11.53 15.04
N LEU A 68 1.37 12.63 14.53
CA LEU A 68 -0.04 12.71 14.16
C LEU A 68 -0.39 11.70 13.06
N ALA A 69 0.43 11.63 12.02
CA ALA A 69 0.23 10.70 10.92
C ALA A 69 0.27 9.25 11.41
N PHE A 70 1.23 8.93 12.28
CA PHE A 70 1.33 7.58 12.85
C PHE A 70 0.10 7.23 13.68
N GLY A 71 -0.39 8.15 14.50
CA GLY A 71 -1.61 7.95 15.28
C GLY A 71 -2.82 7.69 14.41
N ILE A 72 -2.98 8.46 13.33
CA ILE A 72 -4.05 8.27 12.35
C ILE A 72 -3.94 6.89 11.72
N PHE A 73 -2.73 6.49 11.32
CA PHE A 73 -2.51 5.17 10.75
C PHE A 73 -2.95 4.05 11.69
N CYS A 74 -2.60 4.16 12.97
CA CYS A 74 -2.99 3.16 13.97
C CYS A 74 -4.51 3.05 14.10
N ASP A 75 -5.22 4.15 13.88
CA ASP A 75 -6.68 4.21 14.01
C ASP A 75 -7.43 3.90 12.72
N MET A 76 -6.73 3.77 11.59
CA MET A 76 -7.39 3.51 10.30
C MET A 76 -8.05 2.13 10.23
N GLY A 77 -7.61 1.19 11.05
CA GLY A 77 -8.21 -0.14 11.06
C GLY A 77 -7.99 -0.93 9.78
N ILE A 78 -6.84 -0.74 9.11
CA ILE A 78 -6.51 -1.50 7.91
C ILE A 78 -6.30 -2.96 8.32
N ALA A 79 -7.05 -3.87 7.71
CA ALA A 79 -6.97 -5.29 8.03
C ALA A 79 -5.61 -5.87 7.63
N VAL A 80 -5.18 -6.89 8.37
CA VAL A 80 -3.91 -7.57 8.10
C VAL A 80 -4.20 -8.98 7.62
N SER A 81 -3.55 -9.39 6.54
CA SER A 81 -3.62 -10.77 6.07
C SER A 81 -3.02 -11.71 7.12
N GLU A 82 -3.73 -12.78 7.42
CA GLU A 82 -3.26 -13.80 8.36
C GLU A 82 -2.40 -14.88 7.71
N ARG A 83 -2.19 -14.78 6.40
CA ARG A 83 -1.37 -15.76 5.69
C ARG A 83 0.09 -15.68 6.10
N THR A 84 0.69 -16.84 6.32
CA THR A 84 2.10 -16.96 6.72
C THR A 84 2.99 -17.44 5.59
N ASP A 85 2.43 -17.66 4.41
CA ASP A 85 3.12 -18.27 3.27
C ASP A 85 3.34 -17.32 2.08
N LEU A 86 3.10 -16.02 2.27
CA LEU A 86 3.20 -15.05 1.17
C LEU A 86 4.61 -14.98 0.56
N HIS A 87 5.63 -15.23 1.37
CA HIS A 87 7.02 -15.19 0.89
C HIS A 87 7.28 -16.23 -0.21
N LEU A 88 6.58 -17.35 -0.20
CA LEU A 88 6.75 -18.38 -1.24
C LEU A 88 6.29 -17.87 -2.60
N ALA A 89 5.08 -17.32 -2.66
CA ALA A 89 4.56 -16.73 -3.91
C ALA A 89 5.36 -15.49 -4.31
N ALA A 90 5.76 -14.67 -3.34
CA ALA A 90 6.54 -13.47 -3.59
C ALA A 90 7.89 -13.78 -4.23
N TRP A 91 8.57 -14.82 -3.78
CA TRP A 91 9.83 -15.27 -4.37
C TRP A 91 9.66 -15.59 -5.85
N GLU A 92 8.64 -16.37 -6.19
CA GLU A 92 8.37 -16.73 -7.57
C GLU A 92 7.98 -15.54 -8.43
N MET A 93 7.16 -14.62 -7.88
CA MET A 93 6.78 -13.40 -8.59
C MET A 93 7.99 -12.50 -8.86
N ALA A 94 8.90 -12.37 -7.89
CA ALA A 94 10.11 -11.59 -8.07
C ALA A 94 10.97 -12.17 -9.20
N ARG A 95 11.03 -13.50 -9.30
CA ARG A 95 11.74 -14.18 -10.38
C ARG A 95 11.08 -13.92 -11.74
N VAL A 96 9.77 -14.13 -11.81
CA VAL A 96 9.00 -13.99 -13.06
C VAL A 96 9.05 -12.55 -13.59
N HIS A 97 8.90 -11.56 -12.69
CA HIS A 97 8.86 -10.15 -13.05
C HIS A 97 10.21 -9.45 -12.91
N ASN A 98 11.27 -10.22 -12.66
CA ASN A 98 12.63 -9.72 -12.54
C ASN A 98 12.73 -8.56 -11.54
N GLN A 99 12.16 -8.73 -10.36
CA GLN A 99 12.20 -7.73 -9.31
C GLN A 99 13.40 -7.96 -8.40
N ARG A 100 14.10 -6.88 -8.08
CA ARG A 100 15.31 -6.94 -7.26
C ARG A 100 15.03 -7.29 -5.81
N ARG A 101 13.87 -6.86 -5.28
CA ARG A 101 13.50 -7.05 -3.89
C ARG A 101 12.14 -7.73 -3.78
N LEU A 102 11.95 -8.48 -2.70
CA LEU A 102 10.70 -9.20 -2.46
C LEU A 102 9.58 -8.31 -1.90
N TYR A 103 9.87 -7.17 -1.31
CA TYR A 103 8.87 -6.40 -0.57
C TYR A 103 7.62 -6.09 -1.41
N ASP A 104 7.80 -5.56 -2.61
CA ASP A 104 6.67 -5.26 -3.50
C ASP A 104 5.92 -6.53 -3.89
N CYS A 105 6.65 -7.63 -4.06
CA CYS A 105 6.06 -8.91 -4.43
C CYS A 105 5.28 -9.56 -3.28
N ILE A 106 5.57 -9.18 -2.03
CA ILE A 106 4.76 -9.62 -0.89
C ILE A 106 3.36 -9.02 -0.98
N TYR A 107 3.26 -7.73 -1.37
CA TYR A 107 1.96 -7.11 -1.62
C TYR A 107 1.23 -7.74 -2.80
N LEU A 108 1.95 -8.00 -3.87
CA LEU A 108 1.38 -8.71 -5.03
C LEU A 108 0.85 -10.09 -4.62
N ALA A 109 1.61 -10.83 -3.84
CA ALA A 109 1.22 -12.16 -3.37
C ALA A 109 -0.03 -12.09 -2.48
N ALA A 110 -0.12 -11.08 -1.62
CA ALA A 110 -1.28 -10.88 -0.75
C ALA A 110 -2.55 -10.60 -1.57
N ALA A 111 -2.47 -9.74 -2.56
CA ALA A 111 -3.60 -9.43 -3.44
C ALA A 111 -4.01 -10.64 -4.26
N GLN A 112 -3.05 -11.36 -4.83
CA GLN A 112 -3.31 -12.56 -5.62
C GLN A 112 -3.98 -13.65 -4.77
N ALA A 113 -3.53 -13.84 -3.55
CA ALA A 113 -4.09 -14.86 -2.66
C ALA A 113 -5.55 -14.61 -2.33
N GLU A 114 -5.95 -13.34 -2.25
CA GLU A 114 -7.33 -12.95 -1.97
C GLU A 114 -8.16 -12.69 -3.24
N GLY A 115 -7.54 -12.77 -4.42
CA GLY A 115 -8.23 -12.56 -5.67
C GLY A 115 -8.75 -11.15 -5.85
N CYS A 116 -8.02 -10.14 -5.39
CA CYS A 116 -8.43 -8.74 -5.44
C CYS A 116 -7.35 -7.86 -6.05
N ASP A 117 -7.70 -6.57 -6.29
CA ASP A 117 -6.76 -5.60 -6.82
C ASP A 117 -5.74 -5.18 -5.76
N LEU A 118 -4.56 -4.81 -6.22
CA LEU A 118 -3.54 -4.10 -5.45
C LEU A 118 -3.48 -2.66 -5.96
N TRP A 119 -3.59 -1.70 -5.04
CA TRP A 119 -3.33 -0.29 -5.35
C TRP A 119 -1.95 0.10 -4.85
N THR A 120 -1.20 0.77 -5.70
CA THR A 120 0.15 1.25 -5.40
C THR A 120 0.37 2.64 -5.96
N GLY A 121 1.20 3.44 -5.28
CA GLY A 121 1.68 4.71 -5.79
C GLY A 121 2.92 4.59 -6.67
N ASP A 122 3.44 3.39 -6.83
CA ASP A 122 4.68 3.15 -7.59
C ASP A 122 4.36 2.78 -9.05
N ARG A 123 4.43 3.79 -9.91
CA ARG A 123 4.21 3.60 -11.35
C ARG A 123 5.19 2.61 -11.97
N ARG A 124 6.43 2.61 -11.48
CA ARG A 124 7.46 1.71 -12.00
C ARG A 124 7.07 0.25 -11.78
N LEU A 125 6.53 -0.07 -10.59
CA LEU A 125 6.06 -1.42 -10.29
C LEU A 125 4.92 -1.81 -11.23
N VAL A 126 3.93 -0.94 -11.41
CA VAL A 126 2.79 -1.20 -12.29
C VAL A 126 3.26 -1.55 -13.69
N ASN A 127 4.19 -0.77 -14.22
CA ASN A 127 4.72 -1.00 -15.57
C ASN A 127 5.56 -2.28 -15.65
N ALA A 128 6.33 -2.58 -14.61
CA ALA A 128 7.22 -3.74 -14.60
C ALA A 128 6.47 -5.07 -14.57
N VAL A 129 5.39 -5.16 -13.78
CA VAL A 129 4.63 -6.40 -13.66
C VAL A 129 3.55 -6.54 -14.72
N ASN A 130 3.00 -5.43 -15.19
CA ASN A 130 1.99 -5.37 -16.25
C ASN A 130 0.83 -6.35 -16.01
N LEU A 131 0.27 -6.30 -14.82
CA LEU A 131 -0.87 -7.12 -14.42
C LEU A 131 -2.13 -6.25 -14.32
N PRO A 132 -3.30 -6.68 -14.84
CA PRO A 132 -4.49 -5.83 -14.85
C PRO A 132 -5.06 -5.53 -13.47
N TRP A 133 -4.74 -6.36 -12.46
CA TRP A 133 -5.21 -6.15 -11.10
C TRP A 133 -4.23 -5.32 -10.23
N VAL A 134 -3.15 -4.82 -10.83
CA VAL A 134 -2.22 -3.90 -10.17
C VAL A 134 -2.53 -2.49 -10.68
N ARG A 135 -3.09 -1.65 -9.80
CA ARG A 135 -3.64 -0.35 -10.14
C ARG A 135 -2.75 0.77 -9.62
N TRP A 136 -2.54 1.78 -10.46
CA TRP A 136 -1.70 2.91 -10.09
C TRP A 136 -2.54 4.07 -9.54
N LEU A 137 -2.21 4.52 -8.32
CA LEU A 137 -2.90 5.62 -7.65
C LEU A 137 -2.86 6.93 -8.42
N GLY A 138 -1.79 7.19 -9.18
CA GLY A 138 -1.61 8.45 -9.89
C GLY A 138 -2.51 8.65 -11.11
N GLN A 139 -3.15 7.60 -11.61
CA GLN A 139 -3.89 7.66 -12.87
C GLN A 139 -5.38 7.30 -12.75
N GLU A 140 -5.73 6.35 -11.92
CA GLU A 140 -7.02 5.68 -12.02
C GLU A 140 -8.05 6.06 -10.97
N VAL A 141 -7.80 7.08 -10.21
CA VAL A 141 -8.79 7.47 -9.21
C VAL A 141 -9.84 8.36 -9.84
N VAL A 142 -11.10 7.89 -9.71
CA VAL A 142 -12.23 8.54 -10.20
C VAL A 142 -13.08 9.20 -9.95
#